data_5eb877876e47d8729da6318268883024
#
_entry.id   5eb877876e47d8729da6318268883024
#
_cell.length_a   1.000
_cell.length_b   1.000
_cell.length_c   1.000
_cell.angle_alpha   90.00
_cell.angle_beta   90.00
_cell.angle_gamma   90.00
#
_symmetry.space_group_name_H-M   'P 1'
#
loop_
_entity.id
_entity.type
_entity.pdbx_description
1 polymer ?
#
loop_
_entity_poly.entity_id
_entity_poly.type
_entity_poly.pdbx_seq_one_letter_code
_entity_poly.pdbx_strand_id
1 'polypeptide(L)'
;MQLLSVLSLLLVPLGTCRSDLVLPLDCSNISEADTSRPNGVYVIYPIGATSAVQLTLGCQVFQRRMDGSVNFYRPWDQYKMGFGNAAGEYWLGLESLFHLTQRKRYELLVDMEDFEGNKSFARYSSFSIGPESDGYSLQLTGFINGGAGNSLSLISGQKFSTFDKDHDTWEKNCAQSFIGAFWYTNCHDANPNGLYRWGADGSLYAVGVEWISWKGRGYSLKAISMKIRPVE
;
A
#
# COMPACT_ATOMS: atom_id res chain seq x y z
N MET A 1 19.10 59.35 -52.36
CA MET A 1 19.91 58.38 -51.61
C MET A 1 18.99 57.72 -50.62
N GLN A 2 18.51 56.51 -50.98
CA GLN A 2 17.68 55.68 -50.09
C GLN A 2 18.55 54.60 -49.47
N LEU A 3 18.68 54.54 -48.16
CA LEU A 3 19.27 53.45 -47.45
C LEU A 3 18.28 52.30 -47.30
N LEU A 4 18.54 51.20 -47.96
CA LEU A 4 17.85 49.93 -47.75
C LEU A 4 18.44 49.28 -46.49
N SER A 5 17.61 49.20 -45.41
CA SER A 5 17.90 48.43 -44.21
C SER A 5 17.55 46.95 -44.47
N VAL A 6 18.56 46.12 -44.52
CA VAL A 6 18.39 44.63 -44.62
C VAL A 6 18.15 44.10 -43.22
N LEU A 7 16.91 43.71 -42.96
CA LEU A 7 16.51 43.04 -41.71
C LEU A 7 16.88 41.55 -41.84
N SER A 8 17.96 41.16 -41.20
CA SER A 8 18.38 39.75 -41.09
C SER A 8 17.49 39.04 -40.11
N LEU A 9 16.54 38.21 -40.59
CA LEU A 9 15.79 37.26 -39.75
C LEU A 9 16.74 36.14 -39.32
N LEU A 10 17.13 36.12 -38.08
CA LEU A 10 17.72 34.97 -37.41
C LEU A 10 16.64 33.88 -37.22
N LEU A 11 16.64 32.87 -38.09
CA LEU A 11 15.93 31.65 -37.88
C LEU A 11 16.56 30.88 -36.71
N VAL A 12 15.95 31.02 -35.50
CA VAL A 12 16.26 30.16 -34.37
C VAL A 12 15.68 28.78 -34.70
N PRO A 13 16.51 27.71 -34.76
CA PRO A 13 15.94 26.38 -34.96
C PRO A 13 15.08 26.05 -33.76
N LEU A 14 13.79 25.79 -33.98
CA LEU A 14 12.90 25.15 -33.03
C LEU A 14 13.45 23.75 -32.74
N GLY A 15 14.34 23.64 -31.77
CA GLY A 15 14.76 22.38 -31.21
C GLY A 15 13.53 21.66 -30.70
N THR A 16 13.15 20.56 -31.36
CA THR A 16 12.13 19.64 -30.88
C THR A 16 12.64 19.04 -29.57
N CYS A 17 12.27 19.66 -28.44
CA CYS A 17 12.41 19.05 -27.12
C CYS A 17 11.40 17.90 -27.04
N ARG A 18 11.69 16.75 -27.66
CA ARG A 18 11.10 15.47 -27.36
C ARG A 18 11.83 14.93 -26.13
N SER A 19 11.53 15.47 -24.97
CA SER A 19 11.66 14.68 -23.76
C SER A 19 10.48 13.71 -23.77
N ASP A 20 10.73 12.47 -24.14
CA ASP A 20 9.81 11.38 -23.80
C ASP A 20 9.70 11.42 -22.28
N LEU A 21 8.60 11.96 -21.78
CA LEU A 21 8.28 12.00 -20.36
C LEU A 21 8.05 10.56 -19.92
N VAL A 22 9.13 9.89 -19.50
CA VAL A 22 9.01 8.57 -18.87
C VAL A 22 8.34 8.80 -17.52
N LEU A 23 7.04 8.55 -17.45
CA LEU A 23 6.27 8.65 -16.23
C LEU A 23 6.71 7.53 -15.26
N PRO A 24 7.01 7.84 -13.99
CA PRO A 24 7.44 6.83 -13.03
C PRO A 24 6.31 5.83 -12.78
N LEU A 25 6.58 4.54 -12.97
CA LEU A 25 5.63 3.46 -12.79
C LEU A 25 5.54 3.01 -11.33
N ASP A 26 6.65 3.13 -10.61
CA ASP A 26 6.79 2.76 -9.20
C ASP A 26 7.85 3.62 -8.49
N CYS A 27 8.07 3.37 -7.20
CA CYS A 27 9.04 4.11 -6.40
C CYS A 27 10.50 3.86 -6.82
N SER A 28 10.84 2.75 -7.48
CA SER A 28 12.20 2.52 -7.97
C SER A 28 12.55 3.49 -9.09
N ASN A 29 11.63 3.75 -10.02
CA ASN A 29 11.84 4.73 -11.08
C ASN A 29 12.07 6.13 -10.53
N ILE A 30 11.40 6.50 -9.43
CA ILE A 30 11.62 7.79 -8.75
C ILE A 30 13.02 7.84 -8.14
N SER A 31 13.45 6.77 -7.46
CA SER A 31 14.76 6.67 -6.80
C SER A 31 15.91 6.56 -7.80
N GLU A 32 15.72 5.84 -8.90
CA GLU A 32 16.70 5.71 -10.00
C GLU A 32 16.96 7.05 -10.70
N ALA A 33 15.89 7.86 -10.86
CA ALA A 33 16.01 9.19 -11.48
C ALA A 33 16.77 10.18 -10.58
N ASP A 34 16.67 10.05 -9.26
CA ASP A 34 17.35 10.92 -8.31
C ASP A 34 17.42 10.22 -6.92
N THR A 35 18.60 9.72 -6.57
CA THR A 35 18.85 9.01 -5.31
C THR A 35 18.86 9.92 -4.08
N SER A 36 18.91 11.24 -4.27
CA SER A 36 18.90 12.23 -3.18
C SER A 36 17.50 12.64 -2.75
N ARG A 37 16.44 12.17 -3.41
CA ARG A 37 15.06 12.55 -3.11
C ARG A 37 14.66 12.17 -1.68
N PRO A 38 14.09 13.12 -0.93
CA PRO A 38 13.64 12.86 0.43
C PRO A 38 12.42 11.92 0.45
N ASN A 39 12.12 11.37 1.63
CA ASN A 39 10.84 10.74 1.87
C ASN A 39 9.71 11.74 1.65
N GLY A 40 8.61 11.31 1.03
CA GLY A 40 7.50 12.22 0.73
C GLY A 40 6.40 11.56 -0.09
N VAL A 41 5.43 12.37 -0.49
CA VAL A 41 4.35 11.94 -1.39
C VAL A 41 4.76 12.21 -2.84
N TYR A 42 4.69 11.18 -3.66
CA TYR A 42 5.02 11.24 -5.09
C TYR A 42 3.87 10.68 -5.92
N VAL A 43 3.82 11.08 -7.18
CA VAL A 43 2.84 10.55 -8.13
C VAL A 43 3.51 9.47 -8.97
N ILE A 44 2.85 8.33 -9.06
CA ILE A 44 3.23 7.22 -9.95
C ILE A 44 2.09 6.90 -10.92
N TYR A 45 2.41 6.16 -11.97
CA TYR A 45 1.48 5.82 -13.06
C TYR A 45 1.48 4.31 -13.33
N PRO A 46 1.00 3.47 -12.40
CA PRO A 46 1.14 2.01 -12.51
C PRO A 46 0.45 1.42 -13.75
N ILE A 47 -0.64 2.03 -14.23
CA ILE A 47 -1.44 1.62 -15.39
C ILE A 47 -1.85 2.79 -16.28
N GLY A 48 -1.05 3.85 -16.36
CA GLY A 48 -1.44 5.07 -17.07
C GLY A 48 -2.39 5.98 -16.28
N ALA A 49 -2.96 5.52 -15.16
CA ALA A 49 -3.71 6.34 -14.22
C ALA A 49 -2.77 6.88 -13.13
N THR A 50 -3.01 8.12 -12.68
CA THR A 50 -2.26 8.74 -11.58
C THR A 50 -2.61 8.12 -10.24
N SER A 51 -1.60 7.71 -9.49
CA SER A 51 -1.74 7.30 -8.09
C SER A 51 -0.73 8.04 -7.23
N ALA A 52 -1.22 8.75 -6.21
CA ALA A 52 -0.33 9.35 -5.21
C ALA A 52 0.13 8.27 -4.22
N VAL A 53 1.44 8.17 -4.00
CA VAL A 53 2.02 7.20 -3.07
C VAL A 53 2.96 7.86 -2.09
N GLN A 54 3.02 7.33 -0.88
CA GLN A 54 4.03 7.70 0.09
C GLN A 54 5.30 6.89 -0.18
N LEU A 55 6.40 7.58 -0.45
CA LEU A 55 7.74 7.00 -0.52
C LEU A 55 8.44 7.14 0.84
N THR A 56 8.94 6.05 1.37
CA THR A 56 9.72 6.04 2.63
C THR A 56 10.91 5.12 2.46
N LEU A 57 12.13 5.65 2.51
CA LEU A 57 13.39 4.90 2.38
C LEU A 57 13.42 3.98 1.15
N GLY A 58 12.97 4.46 -0.02
CA GLY A 58 12.90 3.69 -1.25
C GLY A 58 11.78 2.64 -1.29
N CYS A 59 10.90 2.59 -0.28
CA CYS A 59 9.74 1.71 -0.22
C CYS A 59 8.46 2.48 -0.54
N GLN A 60 7.58 1.86 -1.33
CA GLN A 60 6.25 2.37 -1.62
C GLN A 60 5.28 1.89 -0.54
N VAL A 61 4.72 2.81 0.24
CA VAL A 61 3.65 2.52 1.18
C VAL A 61 2.36 2.31 0.37
N PHE A 62 1.64 1.23 0.61
CA PHE A 62 0.34 0.99 -0.03
C PHE A 62 -0.82 0.95 0.97
N GLN A 63 -0.52 0.83 2.26
CA GLN A 63 -1.49 0.88 3.36
C GLN A 63 -0.86 1.61 4.55
N ARG A 64 -1.64 2.49 5.20
CA ARG A 64 -1.21 3.10 6.46
C ARG A 64 -2.38 3.45 7.36
N ARG A 65 -2.23 3.12 8.65
CA ARG A 65 -3.08 3.55 9.76
C ARG A 65 -2.23 4.29 10.78
N MET A 66 -2.73 5.40 11.35
CA MET A 66 -1.96 6.22 12.30
C MET A 66 -2.78 7.08 13.27
N ASP A 67 -4.03 7.41 12.95
CA ASP A 67 -4.84 8.36 13.74
C ASP A 67 -6.35 8.15 13.66
N GLY A 68 -6.82 7.23 12.82
CA GLY A 68 -8.24 6.95 12.61
C GLY A 68 -8.99 8.00 11.79
N SER A 69 -8.28 8.90 11.11
CA SER A 69 -8.88 9.97 10.30
C SER A 69 -9.62 9.44 9.06
N VAL A 70 -9.32 8.22 8.61
CA VAL A 70 -9.93 7.58 7.45
C VAL A 70 -10.72 6.33 7.88
N ASN A 71 -11.97 6.25 7.45
CA ASN A 71 -12.77 5.03 7.61
C ASN A 71 -12.27 3.95 6.64
N PHE A 72 -11.87 2.77 7.16
CA PHE A 72 -11.45 1.60 6.40
C PHE A 72 -12.54 0.53 6.25
N TYR A 73 -13.71 0.69 6.88
CA TYR A 73 -14.85 -0.19 6.64
C TYR A 73 -15.56 0.23 5.35
N ARG A 74 -15.05 -0.23 4.22
CA ARG A 74 -15.44 0.21 2.87
C ARG A 74 -15.75 -0.97 1.96
N PRO A 75 -16.60 -0.76 0.91
CA PRO A 75 -16.96 -1.79 -0.03
C PRO A 75 -15.82 -2.13 -1.01
N TRP A 76 -15.99 -3.24 -1.71
CA TRP A 76 -15.03 -3.79 -2.67
C TRP A 76 -14.51 -2.77 -3.68
N ASP A 77 -15.40 -2.03 -4.33
CA ASP A 77 -14.99 -1.08 -5.37
C ASP A 77 -14.06 0.02 -4.83
N GLN A 78 -14.22 0.41 -3.57
CA GLN A 78 -13.32 1.36 -2.94
C GLN A 78 -11.97 0.72 -2.59
N TYR A 79 -11.94 -0.53 -2.14
CA TYR A 79 -10.68 -1.26 -1.96
C TYR A 79 -9.98 -1.54 -3.30
N LYS A 80 -10.73 -1.78 -4.37
CA LYS A 80 -10.18 -1.91 -5.72
C LYS A 80 -9.49 -0.64 -6.18
N MET A 81 -10.14 0.52 -6.06
CA MET A 81 -9.67 1.80 -6.61
C MET A 81 -8.71 2.54 -5.68
N GLY A 82 -8.78 2.29 -4.38
CA GLY A 82 -8.03 3.02 -3.36
C GLY A 82 -8.81 4.18 -2.75
N PHE A 83 -8.38 4.61 -1.55
CA PHE A 83 -9.01 5.69 -0.78
C PHE A 83 -8.05 6.30 0.24
N GLY A 84 -8.44 7.45 0.81
CA GLY A 84 -7.65 8.17 1.81
C GLY A 84 -6.66 9.16 1.19
N ASN A 85 -5.65 9.54 1.98
CA ASN A 85 -4.64 10.50 1.58
C ASN A 85 -3.24 9.93 1.81
N ALA A 86 -2.41 9.89 0.78
CA ALA A 86 -1.05 9.36 0.86
C ALA A 86 -0.14 10.09 1.89
N ALA A 87 -0.45 11.33 2.29
CA ALA A 87 0.22 12.02 3.38
C ALA A 87 -0.26 11.59 4.78
N GLY A 88 -1.45 10.97 4.89
CA GLY A 88 -2.07 10.47 6.13
C GLY A 88 -2.39 8.98 6.06
N GLU A 89 -3.58 8.59 6.51
CA GLU A 89 -4.09 7.23 6.34
C GLU A 89 -4.59 7.00 4.92
N TYR A 90 -4.24 5.84 4.33
CA TYR A 90 -4.73 5.50 3.00
C TYR A 90 -4.54 4.01 2.64
N TRP A 91 -5.25 3.62 1.61
CA TRP A 91 -5.14 2.37 0.87
C TRP A 91 -4.94 2.67 -0.61
N LEU A 92 -3.87 2.16 -1.22
CA LEU A 92 -3.47 2.48 -2.61
C LEU A 92 -4.46 1.97 -3.66
N GLY A 93 -5.17 0.88 -3.36
CA GLY A 93 -6.04 0.16 -4.29
C GLY A 93 -5.45 -1.16 -4.76
N LEU A 94 -6.29 -2.20 -4.76
CA LEU A 94 -5.92 -3.56 -5.18
C LEU A 94 -5.51 -3.58 -6.66
N GLU A 95 -6.19 -2.83 -7.51
CA GLU A 95 -5.85 -2.76 -8.94
C GLU A 95 -4.45 -2.19 -9.18
N SER A 96 -4.12 -1.08 -8.51
CA SER A 96 -2.76 -0.50 -8.57
C SER A 96 -1.71 -1.47 -8.04
N LEU A 97 -2.01 -2.14 -6.92
CA LEU A 97 -1.10 -3.09 -6.29
C LEU A 97 -0.85 -4.32 -7.16
N PHE A 98 -1.91 -4.85 -7.82
CA PHE A 98 -1.80 -5.92 -8.80
C PHE A 98 -0.84 -5.54 -9.93
N HIS A 99 -1.08 -4.40 -10.59
CA HIS A 99 -0.25 -3.96 -11.70
C HIS A 99 1.21 -3.70 -11.32
N LEU A 100 1.47 -3.20 -10.12
CA LEU A 100 2.84 -3.05 -9.61
C LEU A 100 3.52 -4.41 -9.47
N THR A 101 2.88 -5.34 -8.78
CA THR A 101 3.49 -6.63 -8.41
C THR A 101 3.57 -7.65 -9.55
N GLN A 102 2.91 -7.40 -10.70
CA GLN A 102 3.08 -8.20 -11.91
C GLN A 102 4.36 -7.86 -12.70
N ARG A 103 4.93 -6.67 -12.50
CA ARG A 103 6.05 -6.18 -13.33
C ARG A 103 7.42 -6.56 -12.78
N LYS A 104 7.55 -6.60 -11.46
CA LYS A 104 8.80 -6.88 -10.74
C LYS A 104 8.50 -7.76 -9.54
N ARG A 105 9.53 -8.40 -9.02
CA ARG A 105 9.45 -9.05 -7.70
C ARG A 105 9.49 -7.97 -6.61
N TYR A 106 8.64 -8.11 -5.61
CA TYR A 106 8.60 -7.20 -4.46
C TYR A 106 8.76 -7.97 -3.15
N GLU A 107 9.43 -7.34 -2.20
CA GLU A 107 9.36 -7.70 -0.79
C GLU A 107 8.31 -6.84 -0.08
N LEU A 108 7.75 -7.35 1.02
CA LEU A 108 6.83 -6.63 1.90
C LEU A 108 7.52 -6.33 3.22
N LEU A 109 7.39 -5.09 3.70
CA LEU A 109 7.71 -4.68 5.06
C LEU A 109 6.45 -4.16 5.74
N VAL A 110 6.15 -4.68 6.92
CA VAL A 110 5.08 -4.21 7.79
C VAL A 110 5.71 -3.60 9.03
N ASP A 111 5.63 -2.28 9.17
CA ASP A 111 6.09 -1.55 10.36
C ASP A 111 4.91 -1.25 11.29
N MET A 112 5.13 -1.37 12.58
CA MET A 112 4.11 -1.21 13.61
C MET A 112 4.62 -0.42 14.80
N GLU A 113 3.69 0.34 15.44
CA GLU A 113 3.93 1.07 16.69
C GLU A 113 2.73 0.86 17.62
N ASP A 114 2.99 0.58 18.89
CA ASP A 114 1.99 0.53 19.95
C ASP A 114 1.80 1.92 20.62
N PHE A 115 0.83 2.04 21.53
CA PHE A 115 0.59 3.32 22.23
C PHE A 115 1.62 3.61 23.32
N GLU A 116 2.43 2.64 23.69
CA GLU A 116 3.57 2.77 24.62
C GLU A 116 4.84 3.27 23.91
N GLY A 117 4.80 3.40 22.56
CA GLY A 117 5.92 3.88 21.74
C GLY A 117 6.89 2.77 21.31
N ASN A 118 6.60 1.49 21.63
CA ASN A 118 7.40 0.38 21.12
C ASN A 118 7.15 0.20 19.63
N LYS A 119 8.25 -0.15 18.91
CA LYS A 119 8.20 -0.40 17.46
C LYS A 119 8.64 -1.81 17.15
N SER A 120 7.99 -2.41 16.18
CA SER A 120 8.31 -3.74 15.69
C SER A 120 8.01 -3.86 14.22
N PHE A 121 8.54 -4.89 13.55
CA PHE A 121 8.25 -5.12 12.14
C PHE A 121 8.18 -6.61 11.80
N ALA A 122 7.55 -6.89 10.68
CA ALA A 122 7.60 -8.17 9.98
C ALA A 122 7.98 -7.94 8.52
N ARG A 123 8.88 -8.76 7.94
CA ARG A 123 9.28 -8.66 6.55
C ARG A 123 9.06 -9.99 5.84
N TYR A 124 8.73 -9.91 4.56
CA TYR A 124 8.53 -11.06 3.68
C TYR A 124 9.31 -10.83 2.39
N SER A 125 10.12 -11.80 2.00
CA SER A 125 11.02 -11.66 0.85
C SER A 125 10.31 -11.73 -0.51
N SER A 126 9.03 -12.11 -0.53
CA SER A 126 8.20 -12.11 -1.75
C SER A 126 6.77 -11.72 -1.43
N PHE A 127 6.24 -10.79 -2.22
CA PHE A 127 4.88 -10.30 -2.13
C PHE A 127 4.32 -10.01 -3.53
N SER A 128 3.15 -10.54 -3.85
CA SER A 128 2.37 -10.19 -5.03
C SER A 128 0.90 -10.50 -4.80
N ILE A 129 0.02 -9.92 -5.63
CA ILE A 129 -1.40 -10.28 -5.65
C ILE A 129 -1.84 -10.67 -7.06
N GLY A 130 -2.83 -11.58 -7.14
CA GLY A 130 -3.48 -11.99 -8.39
C GLY A 130 -4.41 -10.91 -8.96
N PRO A 131 -5.00 -11.15 -10.16
CA PRO A 131 -5.98 -10.26 -10.78
C PRO A 131 -7.34 -10.28 -10.04
N GLU A 132 -8.23 -9.32 -10.37
CA GLU A 132 -9.58 -9.27 -9.81
C GLU A 132 -10.38 -10.55 -10.08
N SER A 133 -10.21 -11.16 -11.25
CA SER A 133 -10.86 -12.43 -11.62
C SER A 133 -10.51 -13.60 -10.68
N ASP A 134 -9.39 -13.49 -9.95
CA ASP A 134 -8.96 -14.43 -8.90
C ASP A 134 -9.15 -13.84 -7.48
N GLY A 135 -9.99 -12.82 -7.32
CA GLY A 135 -10.25 -12.17 -6.03
C GLY A 135 -9.02 -11.49 -5.42
N TYR A 136 -8.07 -11.03 -6.24
CA TYR A 136 -6.80 -10.46 -5.79
C TYR A 136 -6.05 -11.36 -4.80
N SER A 137 -5.94 -12.65 -5.11
CA SER A 137 -5.30 -13.64 -4.22
C SER A 137 -3.88 -13.25 -3.85
N LEU A 138 -3.55 -13.34 -2.56
CA LEU A 138 -2.24 -12.97 -2.03
C LEU A 138 -1.21 -14.07 -2.24
N GLN A 139 -0.01 -13.72 -2.68
CA GLN A 139 1.17 -14.58 -2.66
C GLN A 139 2.22 -13.97 -1.73
N LEU A 140 2.58 -14.68 -0.67
CA LEU A 140 3.47 -14.19 0.37
C LEU A 140 4.40 -15.29 0.85
N THR A 141 5.73 -15.06 0.84
CA THR A 141 6.73 -16.03 1.29
C THR A 141 7.94 -15.37 1.95
N GLY A 142 8.77 -16.18 2.61
CA GLY A 142 10.08 -15.75 3.10
C GLY A 142 10.00 -14.79 4.29
N PHE A 143 9.28 -15.21 5.35
CA PHE A 143 9.14 -14.43 6.59
C PHE A 143 10.48 -14.20 7.31
N ILE A 144 10.71 -12.96 7.72
CA ILE A 144 11.83 -12.52 8.56
C ILE A 144 11.25 -11.76 9.75
N ASN A 145 11.55 -12.27 10.96
CA ASN A 145 11.04 -11.71 12.20
C ASN A 145 11.82 -10.47 12.62
N GLY A 146 11.15 -9.33 12.73
CA GLY A 146 11.65 -8.08 13.29
C GLY A 146 11.10 -7.78 14.69
N GLY A 147 10.74 -8.82 15.44
CA GLY A 147 10.17 -8.73 16.78
C GLY A 147 8.64 -8.82 16.84
N ALA A 148 7.95 -8.70 15.70
CA ALA A 148 6.48 -8.72 15.65
C ALA A 148 5.86 -10.13 15.57
N GLY A 149 6.65 -11.17 15.30
CA GLY A 149 6.13 -12.48 14.96
C GLY A 149 5.42 -12.51 13.59
N ASN A 150 4.82 -13.64 13.24
CA ASN A 150 4.21 -13.87 11.92
C ASN A 150 2.69 -13.99 11.98
N SER A 151 1.98 -12.88 11.91
CA SER A 151 0.51 -12.87 11.84
C SER A 151 -0.04 -13.02 10.40
N LEU A 152 0.82 -13.17 9.38
CA LEU A 152 0.40 -13.44 7.99
C LEU A 152 0.76 -14.86 7.55
N SER A 153 1.10 -15.77 8.46
CA SER A 153 1.59 -17.12 8.13
C SER A 153 0.61 -17.98 7.33
N LEU A 154 -0.69 -17.75 7.50
CA LEU A 154 -1.75 -18.60 6.95
C LEU A 154 -2.50 -17.95 5.77
N ILE A 155 -2.16 -16.73 5.38
CA ILE A 155 -2.96 -15.98 4.41
C ILE A 155 -2.44 -16.03 2.97
N SER A 156 -1.29 -16.67 2.73
CA SER A 156 -0.81 -16.87 1.35
C SER A 156 -1.77 -17.79 0.59
N GLY A 157 -2.18 -17.36 -0.61
CA GLY A 157 -3.22 -18.02 -1.41
C GLY A 157 -4.65 -17.53 -1.11
N GLN A 158 -4.88 -16.76 -0.04
CA GLN A 158 -6.21 -16.25 0.28
C GLN A 158 -6.62 -15.10 -0.64
N LYS A 159 -7.92 -15.04 -0.93
CA LYS A 159 -8.55 -13.94 -1.70
C LYS A 159 -8.89 -12.79 -0.77
N PHE A 160 -8.95 -11.57 -1.33
CA PHE A 160 -9.37 -10.40 -0.56
C PHE A 160 -10.87 -10.43 -0.29
N SER A 161 -11.28 -10.09 0.94
CA SER A 161 -12.69 -10.00 1.35
C SER A 161 -13.03 -8.63 1.89
N THR A 162 -14.22 -8.17 1.57
CA THR A 162 -14.88 -6.97 2.09
C THR A 162 -16.26 -7.33 2.63
N PHE A 163 -16.91 -6.43 3.35
CA PHE A 163 -18.23 -6.70 3.91
C PHE A 163 -19.31 -6.99 2.87
N ASP A 164 -19.15 -6.50 1.64
CA ASP A 164 -20.07 -6.69 0.51
C ASP A 164 -19.59 -7.74 -0.51
N LYS A 165 -18.36 -8.26 -0.36
CA LYS A 165 -17.82 -9.30 -1.23
C LYS A 165 -16.96 -10.27 -0.42
N ASP A 166 -17.55 -11.41 -0.13
CA ASP A 166 -16.98 -12.45 0.71
C ASP A 166 -16.23 -13.50 -0.11
N HIS A 167 -14.96 -13.69 0.22
CA HIS A 167 -14.10 -14.72 -0.36
C HIS A 167 -13.31 -15.48 0.70
N ASP A 168 -13.59 -15.24 2.00
CA ASP A 168 -12.92 -15.92 3.09
C ASP A 168 -13.34 -17.40 3.22
N THR A 169 -12.76 -18.11 4.18
CA THR A 169 -13.01 -19.55 4.34
C THR A 169 -13.94 -19.87 5.50
N TRP A 170 -14.48 -18.85 6.16
CA TRP A 170 -15.47 -19.01 7.22
C TRP A 170 -16.88 -19.07 6.62
N GLU A 171 -17.83 -19.71 7.33
CA GLU A 171 -19.24 -19.77 6.92
C GLU A 171 -20.00 -18.44 7.05
N LYS A 172 -19.39 -17.44 7.71
CA LYS A 172 -19.89 -16.06 7.84
C LYS A 172 -18.80 -15.12 7.34
N ASN A 173 -19.18 -13.94 6.91
CA ASN A 173 -18.26 -12.95 6.41
C ASN A 173 -17.37 -12.35 7.53
N CYS A 174 -16.07 -12.63 7.48
CA CYS A 174 -15.06 -12.11 8.42
C CYS A 174 -14.97 -10.58 8.38
N ALA A 175 -15.08 -9.97 7.19
CA ALA A 175 -15.00 -8.52 7.06
C ALA A 175 -16.19 -7.82 7.74
N GLN A 176 -17.38 -8.41 7.72
CA GLN A 176 -18.52 -7.91 8.47
C GLN A 176 -18.33 -8.10 9.98
N SER A 177 -17.91 -9.30 10.40
CA SER A 177 -17.82 -9.66 11.81
C SER A 177 -16.72 -8.90 12.55
N PHE A 178 -15.60 -8.58 11.85
CA PHE A 178 -14.42 -7.92 12.43
C PHE A 178 -14.18 -6.50 11.90
N ILE A 179 -15.20 -5.92 11.24
CA ILE A 179 -15.25 -4.50 10.84
C ILE A 179 -13.99 -4.08 10.08
N GLY A 180 -13.58 -4.88 9.10
CA GLY A 180 -12.37 -4.66 8.32
C GLY A 180 -12.51 -5.13 6.88
N ALA A 181 -11.37 -5.29 6.20
CA ALA A 181 -11.24 -5.93 4.90
C ALA A 181 -9.78 -6.38 4.75
N PHE A 182 -9.55 -7.62 4.39
CA PHE A 182 -8.21 -8.18 4.23
C PHE A 182 -8.25 -9.53 3.49
N TRP A 183 -7.11 -10.20 3.38
CA TRP A 183 -7.02 -11.58 2.92
C TRP A 183 -7.32 -12.54 4.09
N TYR A 184 -8.60 -12.62 4.45
CA TYR A 184 -9.04 -13.41 5.59
C TYR A 184 -9.06 -14.91 5.29
N THR A 185 -8.79 -15.70 6.33
CA THR A 185 -9.06 -17.13 6.39
C THR A 185 -10.34 -17.39 7.20
N ASN A 186 -10.28 -18.09 8.30
CA ASN A 186 -11.33 -18.27 9.31
C ASN A 186 -10.88 -17.70 10.69
N CYS A 187 -10.78 -16.44 10.99
CA CYS A 187 -10.81 -15.25 10.13
C CYS A 187 -9.42 -14.64 9.98
N HIS A 188 -8.75 -14.18 11.08
CA HIS A 188 -7.49 -13.47 10.96
C HIS A 188 -6.58 -13.59 12.20
N ASP A 189 -5.26 -13.49 11.95
CA ASP A 189 -4.22 -13.19 12.93
C ASP A 189 -3.64 -11.78 12.74
N ALA A 190 -4.05 -11.07 11.67
CA ALA A 190 -3.83 -9.65 11.47
C ALA A 190 -5.06 -8.98 10.87
N ASN A 191 -5.44 -7.81 11.38
CA ASN A 191 -6.55 -7.00 10.87
C ASN A 191 -6.11 -5.53 10.65
N PRO A 192 -5.14 -5.26 9.76
CA PRO A 192 -4.57 -3.92 9.60
C PRO A 192 -5.57 -2.88 9.11
N ASN A 193 -6.65 -3.33 8.47
CA ASN A 193 -7.76 -2.48 7.98
C ASN A 193 -8.98 -2.49 8.90
N GLY A 194 -8.83 -2.97 10.14
CA GLY A 194 -9.88 -2.96 11.15
C GLY A 194 -10.23 -1.56 11.67
N LEU A 195 -11.16 -1.51 12.62
CA LEU A 195 -11.57 -0.28 13.27
C LEU A 195 -10.40 0.34 14.04
N TYR A 196 -10.12 1.63 13.82
CA TYR A 196 -9.08 2.31 14.59
C TYR A 196 -9.53 2.55 16.02
N ARG A 197 -8.72 2.06 16.98
CA ARG A 197 -9.01 2.12 18.42
C ARG A 197 -7.71 2.42 19.19
N TRP A 198 -7.80 2.69 20.49
CA TRP A 198 -6.67 3.08 21.32
C TRP A 198 -6.24 1.93 22.25
N GLY A 199 -5.30 1.11 21.80
CA GLY A 199 -4.72 0.05 22.63
C GLY A 199 -5.72 -1.03 23.03
N ALA A 200 -5.61 -1.51 24.27
CA ALA A 200 -6.48 -2.53 24.86
C ALA A 200 -7.67 -1.88 25.57
N ASP A 201 -8.73 -1.55 24.88
CA ASP A 201 -9.93 -0.96 25.49
C ASP A 201 -10.98 -1.99 25.97
N GLY A 202 -10.81 -3.27 25.61
CA GLY A 202 -11.61 -4.40 26.09
C GLY A 202 -13.09 -4.41 25.65
N SER A 203 -13.57 -3.41 24.91
CA SER A 203 -14.98 -3.25 24.60
C SER A 203 -15.46 -4.11 23.41
N LEU A 204 -14.59 -4.40 22.44
CA LEU A 204 -14.89 -5.22 21.28
C LEU A 204 -13.72 -6.17 20.97
N TYR A 205 -14.04 -7.44 20.76
CA TYR A 205 -13.04 -8.47 20.49
C TYR A 205 -12.62 -8.50 19.02
N ALA A 206 -11.32 -8.45 18.77
CA ALA A 206 -10.68 -8.72 17.48
C ALA A 206 -11.10 -7.81 16.30
N VAL A 207 -11.69 -6.64 16.54
CA VAL A 207 -12.12 -5.70 15.49
C VAL A 207 -11.11 -4.57 15.24
N GLY A 208 -10.07 -4.46 16.07
CA GLY A 208 -9.08 -3.39 16.02
C GLY A 208 -8.09 -3.49 14.86
N VAL A 209 -7.16 -2.54 14.81
CA VAL A 209 -5.96 -2.62 13.96
C VAL A 209 -4.99 -3.58 14.64
N GLU A 210 -5.08 -4.86 14.33
CA GLU A 210 -4.44 -5.93 15.11
C GLU A 210 -3.28 -6.61 14.40
N TRP A 211 -2.28 -7.00 15.21
CA TRP A 211 -1.22 -7.93 14.86
C TRP A 211 -1.00 -8.89 16.02
N ILE A 212 -1.64 -10.06 15.95
CA ILE A 212 -1.85 -10.95 17.10
C ILE A 212 -0.55 -11.52 17.65
N SER A 213 0.39 -11.88 16.79
CA SER A 213 1.68 -12.45 17.21
C SER A 213 2.56 -11.46 17.99
N TRP A 214 2.24 -10.16 17.98
CA TRP A 214 2.95 -9.14 18.76
C TRP A 214 2.17 -8.70 20.01
N LYS A 215 0.91 -8.30 19.86
CA LYS A 215 0.13 -7.68 20.95
C LYS A 215 -1.08 -8.52 21.39
N GLY A 216 -1.33 -9.66 20.76
CA GLY A 216 -2.51 -10.49 21.03
C GLY A 216 -3.79 -9.93 20.42
N ARG A 217 -4.91 -10.66 20.66
CA ARG A 217 -6.25 -10.21 20.26
C ARG A 217 -6.77 -9.16 21.23
N GLY A 218 -7.46 -8.16 20.72
CA GLY A 218 -8.06 -7.10 21.53
C GLY A 218 -7.14 -5.90 21.81
N TYR A 219 -5.93 -5.87 21.25
CA TYR A 219 -5.07 -4.68 21.27
C TYR A 219 -5.03 -4.05 19.87
N SER A 220 -5.59 -2.82 19.75
CA SER A 220 -5.49 -2.03 18.52
C SER A 220 -4.20 -1.23 18.51
N LEU A 221 -3.39 -1.38 17.46
CA LEU A 221 -2.13 -0.67 17.28
C LEU A 221 -2.35 0.84 17.08
N LYS A 222 -1.39 1.64 17.54
CA LYS A 222 -1.32 3.08 17.28
C LYS A 222 -1.02 3.38 15.81
N ALA A 223 -0.07 2.64 15.23
CA ALA A 223 0.24 2.78 13.83
C ALA A 223 0.65 1.44 13.20
N ILE A 224 0.27 1.27 11.95
CA ILE A 224 0.75 0.20 11.08
C ILE A 224 0.90 0.73 9.67
N SER A 225 1.96 0.33 8.97
CA SER A 225 2.10 0.60 7.54
C SER A 225 2.65 -0.62 6.80
N MET A 226 2.06 -0.88 5.64
CA MET A 226 2.50 -1.94 4.74
C MET A 226 3.17 -1.31 3.53
N LYS A 227 4.41 -1.72 3.26
CA LYS A 227 5.29 -1.13 2.26
C LYS A 227 5.87 -2.19 1.37
N ILE A 228 5.98 -1.90 0.08
CA ILE A 228 6.64 -2.78 -0.88
C ILE A 228 7.88 -2.10 -1.46
N ARG A 229 8.90 -2.91 -1.75
CA ARG A 229 10.10 -2.50 -2.46
C ARG A 229 10.42 -3.54 -3.52
N PRO A 230 10.74 -3.13 -4.77
CA PRO A 230 11.23 -4.08 -5.76
C PRO A 230 12.56 -4.69 -5.30
N VAL A 231 12.74 -5.98 -5.57
CA VAL A 231 13.98 -6.72 -5.37
C VAL A 231 14.55 -7.10 -6.72
N GLU A 232 15.86 -7.01 -6.84
CA GLU A 232 16.59 -7.39 -8.06
C GLU A 232 16.48 -8.89 -8.37
#